data_40fff52750d36124e63baa7d713945fa
#
_entry.id   40fff52750d36124e63baa7d713945fa
#
_cell.length_a   1.000
_cell.length_b   1.000
_cell.length_c   1.000
_cell.angle_alpha   90.00
_cell.angle_beta   90.00
_cell.angle_gamma   90.00
#
_symmetry.space_group_name_H-M   'P 1'
#
loop_
_entity.id
_entity.type
_entity.pdbx_description
1 polymer ?
#
loop_
_entity_poly.entity_id
_entity_poly.type
_entity_poly.pdbx_seq_one_letter_code
_entity_poly.pdbx_strand_id
1 'polypeptide(L)'
;GHQISGAVICFNTIEAEKRGLPKPTSWNDLLNPIYQGQIVMPDPTSSGTGYYDVTSWLQLWGDENGKGGGWQYMDNLHKNIGQYTHSGSKPCNMAATGEYVMGISFEYRGNTNKDKGAPIDLVFPSEGLGWDVESFAIHKGTKNLDAAKTLADWASSDEAMALYGKNCALTSVRGTTSKVKYIPTKYGEW
;
A
#
# COMPACT_ATOMS: atom_id res chain seq x y z
N GLY A 1 -3.26 8.19 -15.58
CA GLY A 1 -2.50 7.69 -14.44
C GLY A 1 -1.01 7.63 -14.71
N HIS A 2 -0.20 7.64 -13.67
CA HIS A 2 1.26 7.62 -13.85
C HIS A 2 1.95 6.48 -13.08
N GLN A 3 1.36 6.02 -11.99
CA GLN A 3 1.87 4.87 -11.24
C GLN A 3 0.71 4.06 -10.67
N ILE A 4 1.03 2.84 -10.25
CA ILE A 4 0.12 1.95 -9.57
C ILE A 4 0.57 1.86 -8.12
N SER A 5 -0.36 1.97 -7.19
CA SER A 5 -0.14 1.76 -5.75
C SER A 5 -0.87 0.50 -5.30
N GLY A 6 -0.16 -0.43 -4.69
CA GLY A 6 -0.72 -1.67 -4.16
C GLY A 6 -0.51 -1.81 -2.66
N ALA A 7 -1.50 -2.37 -1.99
CA ALA A 7 -1.44 -2.63 -0.55
C ALA A 7 -0.36 -3.65 -0.20
N VAL A 8 0.40 -3.38 0.84
CA VAL A 8 1.37 -4.33 1.40
C VAL A 8 1.41 -4.24 2.92
N ILE A 9 1.94 -5.27 3.56
CA ILE A 9 2.26 -5.24 4.98
C ILE A 9 3.76 -4.98 5.12
N CYS A 10 4.13 -3.87 5.76
CA CYS A 10 5.49 -3.61 6.20
C CYS A 10 5.70 -4.32 7.54
N PHE A 11 6.57 -5.33 7.56
CA PHE A 11 6.81 -6.19 8.72
C PHE A 11 8.20 -5.94 9.28
N ASN A 12 8.30 -5.43 10.51
CA ASN A 12 9.59 -5.20 11.16
C ASN A 12 10.15 -6.53 11.69
N THR A 13 11.25 -6.97 11.10
CA THR A 13 11.86 -8.28 11.41
C THR A 13 12.51 -8.31 12.79
N ILE A 14 13.11 -7.20 13.24
CA ILE A 14 13.78 -7.11 14.53
C ILE A 14 12.76 -7.10 15.67
N GLU A 15 11.73 -6.26 15.58
CA GLU A 15 10.70 -6.20 16.62
C GLU A 15 9.87 -7.49 16.67
N ALA A 16 9.62 -8.12 15.54
CA ALA A 16 8.96 -9.42 15.50
C ALA A 16 9.78 -10.52 16.18
N GLU A 17 11.08 -10.59 15.92
CA GLU A 17 11.97 -11.54 16.58
C GLU A 17 11.98 -11.36 18.10
N LYS A 18 12.15 -10.11 18.56
CA LYS A 18 12.11 -9.80 20.00
C LYS A 18 10.82 -10.25 20.69
N ARG A 19 9.70 -10.24 20.00
CA ARG A 19 8.38 -10.58 20.52
C ARG A 19 7.95 -12.01 20.18
N GLY A 20 8.76 -12.76 19.44
CA GLY A 20 8.44 -14.12 18.99
C GLY A 20 7.26 -14.18 18.02
N LEU A 21 7.06 -13.14 17.19
CA LEU A 21 5.94 -13.05 16.27
C LEU A 21 6.34 -13.58 14.89
N PRO A 22 5.59 -14.53 14.32
CA PRO A 22 5.85 -15.03 12.98
C PRO A 22 5.51 -13.99 11.91
N LYS A 23 6.18 -14.09 10.75
CA LYS A 23 5.85 -13.26 9.60
C LYS A 23 4.56 -13.74 8.95
N PRO A 24 3.54 -12.88 8.76
CA PRO A 24 2.33 -13.23 8.06
C PRO A 24 2.61 -13.46 6.56
N THR A 25 1.76 -14.23 5.88
CA THR A 25 1.81 -14.49 4.44
C THR A 25 0.49 -14.14 3.75
N SER A 26 -0.53 -13.87 4.53
CA SER A 26 -1.90 -13.64 4.07
C SER A 26 -2.56 -12.53 4.88
N TRP A 27 -3.66 -11.97 4.36
CA TRP A 27 -4.51 -11.07 5.14
C TRP A 27 -5.14 -11.80 6.32
N ASN A 28 -5.55 -13.07 6.13
CA ASN A 28 -6.15 -13.86 7.19
C ASN A 28 -5.21 -14.14 8.37
N ASP A 29 -3.91 -14.21 8.14
CA ASP A 29 -2.94 -14.36 9.22
C ASP A 29 -3.00 -13.20 10.22
N LEU A 30 -3.37 -11.99 9.77
CA LEU A 30 -3.48 -10.80 10.62
C LEU A 30 -4.61 -10.90 11.66
N LEU A 31 -5.52 -11.86 11.51
CA LEU A 31 -6.60 -12.12 12.48
C LEU A 31 -6.11 -12.90 13.71
N ASN A 32 -4.89 -13.44 13.68
CA ASN A 32 -4.36 -14.19 14.80
C ASN A 32 -4.22 -13.28 16.01
N PRO A 33 -4.78 -13.66 17.18
CA PRO A 33 -4.72 -12.86 18.42
C PRO A 33 -3.31 -12.54 18.91
N ILE A 34 -2.28 -13.29 18.46
CA ILE A 34 -0.88 -12.97 18.81
C ILE A 34 -0.45 -11.58 18.31
N TYR A 35 -1.12 -11.04 17.31
CA TYR A 35 -0.83 -9.71 16.75
C TYR A 35 -1.62 -8.59 17.40
N GLN A 36 -2.38 -8.86 18.45
CA GLN A 36 -3.21 -7.84 19.10
C GLN A 36 -2.40 -6.61 19.50
N GLY A 37 -2.82 -5.45 19.01
CA GLY A 37 -2.15 -4.18 19.26
C GLY A 37 -0.82 -3.98 18.49
N GLN A 38 -0.42 -4.92 17.64
CA GLN A 38 0.85 -4.89 16.91
C GLN A 38 0.74 -4.35 15.49
N ILE A 39 -0.47 -4.09 15.03
CA ILE A 39 -0.77 -3.64 13.67
C ILE A 39 -1.22 -2.19 13.68
N VAL A 40 -0.68 -1.39 12.79
CA VAL A 40 -1.16 -0.04 12.48
C VAL A 40 -1.61 0.01 11.03
N MET A 41 -2.72 0.68 10.75
CA MET A 41 -3.24 0.81 9.39
C MET A 41 -3.78 2.21 9.11
N PRO A 42 -3.94 2.59 7.83
CA PRO A 42 -4.56 3.85 7.49
C PRO A 42 -6.07 3.83 7.78
N ASP A 43 -6.60 4.95 8.25
CA ASP A 43 -8.04 5.14 8.42
C ASP A 43 -8.71 5.27 7.03
N PRO A 44 -9.64 4.38 6.68
CA PRO A 44 -10.29 4.40 5.35
C PRO A 44 -11.16 5.63 5.10
N THR A 45 -11.53 6.37 6.14
CA THR A 45 -12.32 7.60 5.99
C THR A 45 -11.48 8.81 5.59
N SER A 46 -10.15 8.75 5.77
CA SER A 46 -9.24 9.88 5.54
C SER A 46 -8.03 9.54 4.68
N SER A 47 -7.82 8.26 4.36
CA SER A 47 -6.69 7.77 3.54
C SER A 47 -7.18 6.99 2.33
N GLY A 48 -6.72 7.36 1.13
CA GLY A 48 -6.95 6.58 -0.09
C GLY A 48 -6.40 5.16 0.02
N THR A 49 -5.25 4.97 0.68
CA THR A 49 -4.71 3.63 0.95
C THR A 49 -5.66 2.80 1.81
N GLY A 50 -6.14 3.34 2.91
CA GLY A 50 -7.13 2.66 3.75
C GLY A 50 -8.44 2.36 3.01
N TYR A 51 -8.83 3.24 2.09
CA TYR A 51 -10.04 3.04 1.28
C TYR A 51 -9.88 1.87 0.31
N TYR A 52 -8.79 1.76 -0.43
CA TYR A 52 -8.61 0.62 -1.33
C TYR A 52 -8.33 -0.69 -0.59
N ASP A 53 -7.78 -0.65 0.64
CA ASP A 53 -7.71 -1.83 1.50
C ASP A 53 -9.11 -2.39 1.78
N VAL A 54 -10.00 -1.53 2.28
CA VAL A 54 -11.40 -1.90 2.57
C VAL A 54 -12.11 -2.42 1.33
N THR A 55 -12.02 -1.69 0.22
CA THR A 55 -12.70 -2.11 -1.03
C THR A 55 -12.17 -3.44 -1.55
N SER A 56 -10.88 -3.72 -1.40
CA SER A 56 -10.31 -5.01 -1.80
C SER A 56 -10.79 -6.16 -0.94
N TRP A 57 -10.87 -5.98 0.38
CA TRP A 57 -11.38 -7.02 1.27
C TRP A 57 -12.86 -7.30 1.04
N LEU A 58 -13.65 -6.28 0.71
CA LEU A 58 -15.05 -6.46 0.29
C LEU A 58 -15.15 -7.21 -1.04
N GLN A 59 -14.25 -6.96 -1.99
CA GLN A 59 -14.20 -7.70 -3.26
C GLN A 59 -13.75 -9.15 -3.08
N LEU A 60 -12.79 -9.41 -2.19
CA LEU A 60 -12.29 -10.75 -1.91
C LEU A 60 -13.30 -11.64 -1.20
N TRP A 61 -14.02 -11.10 -0.23
CA TRP A 61 -14.86 -11.91 0.68
C TRP A 61 -16.34 -11.52 0.70
N GLY A 62 -16.74 -10.55 -0.08
CA GLY A 62 -18.14 -10.14 -0.23
C GLY A 62 -18.56 -9.01 0.71
N ASP A 63 -19.50 -8.20 0.20
CA ASP A 63 -20.10 -7.07 0.92
C ASP A 63 -21.48 -7.42 1.49
N GLU A 64 -22.33 -8.11 0.69
CA GLU A 64 -23.67 -8.58 1.05
C GLU A 64 -24.49 -7.56 1.89
N ASN A 65 -24.62 -6.34 1.38
CA ASN A 65 -25.36 -5.26 2.05
C ASN A 65 -24.81 -4.90 3.46
N GLY A 66 -23.50 -4.84 3.62
CA GLY A 66 -22.84 -4.49 4.87
C GLY A 66 -22.72 -5.64 5.88
N LYS A 67 -22.91 -6.89 5.46
CA LYS A 67 -22.86 -8.08 6.33
C LYS A 67 -21.98 -9.20 5.80
N GLY A 68 -21.38 -9.06 4.63
CA GLY A 68 -20.58 -10.09 3.98
C GLY A 68 -19.27 -10.40 4.70
N GLY A 69 -18.55 -11.40 4.16
CA GLY A 69 -17.29 -11.89 4.73
C GLY A 69 -16.22 -10.81 4.85
N GLY A 70 -16.19 -9.81 3.94
CA GLY A 70 -15.29 -8.67 4.02
C GLY A 70 -15.51 -7.80 5.26
N TRP A 71 -16.76 -7.56 5.64
CA TRP A 71 -17.10 -6.85 6.88
C TRP A 71 -16.71 -7.65 8.13
N GLN A 72 -16.99 -8.96 8.12
CA GLN A 72 -16.59 -9.84 9.22
C GLN A 72 -15.06 -9.91 9.37
N TYR A 73 -14.33 -9.91 8.27
CA TYR A 73 -12.87 -9.83 8.27
C TYR A 73 -12.40 -8.54 8.98
N MET A 74 -12.95 -7.39 8.59
CA MET A 74 -12.58 -6.09 9.16
C MET A 74 -12.94 -5.98 10.64
N ASP A 75 -14.09 -6.50 11.07
CA ASP A 75 -14.47 -6.55 12.49
C ASP A 75 -13.48 -7.38 13.32
N ASN A 76 -12.95 -8.46 12.75
CA ASN A 76 -11.94 -9.27 13.41
C ASN A 76 -10.55 -8.62 13.37
N LEU A 77 -10.15 -8.04 12.24
CA LEU A 77 -8.89 -7.32 12.10
C LEU A 77 -8.82 -6.13 13.07
N HIS A 78 -9.93 -5.41 13.25
CA HIS A 78 -10.02 -4.27 14.17
C HIS A 78 -9.56 -4.61 15.58
N LYS A 79 -9.76 -5.84 16.06
CA LYS A 79 -9.34 -6.29 17.39
C LYS A 79 -7.81 -6.32 17.55
N ASN A 80 -7.08 -6.45 16.44
CA ASN A 80 -5.62 -6.50 16.41
C ASN A 80 -4.98 -5.15 16.04
N ILE A 81 -5.77 -4.18 15.58
CA ILE A 81 -5.28 -2.85 15.25
C ILE A 81 -4.98 -2.06 16.52
N GLY A 82 -3.74 -1.61 16.66
CA GLY A 82 -3.32 -0.75 17.75
C GLY A 82 -3.59 0.73 17.48
N GLN A 83 -3.55 1.15 16.20
CA GLN A 83 -3.78 2.54 15.82
C GLN A 83 -4.23 2.66 14.37
N TYR A 84 -5.10 3.64 14.10
CA TYR A 84 -5.42 4.13 12.77
C TYR A 84 -4.72 5.46 12.49
N THR A 85 -4.25 5.67 11.25
CA THR A 85 -3.53 6.89 10.85
C THR A 85 -4.23 7.60 9.71
N HIS A 86 -4.14 8.93 9.64
CA HIS A 86 -4.69 9.69 8.52
C HIS A 86 -3.89 9.50 7.22
N SER A 87 -2.59 9.21 7.33
CA SER A 87 -1.69 9.05 6.19
C SER A 87 -1.49 7.59 5.84
N GLY A 88 -1.60 7.25 4.55
CA GLY A 88 -1.33 5.89 4.06
C GLY A 88 0.13 5.46 4.18
N SER A 89 1.08 6.40 4.21
CA SER A 89 2.51 6.10 4.37
C SER A 89 2.96 5.95 5.83
N LYS A 90 2.22 6.53 6.78
CA LYS A 90 2.60 6.54 8.19
C LYS A 90 2.70 5.13 8.80
N PRO A 91 1.79 4.18 8.53
CA PRO A 91 1.90 2.83 9.06
C PRO A 91 3.22 2.14 8.74
N CYS A 92 3.67 2.21 7.48
CA CYS A 92 4.96 1.63 7.10
C CYS A 92 6.14 2.34 7.77
N ASN A 93 6.06 3.66 7.94
CA ASN A 93 7.10 4.42 8.66
C ASN A 93 7.18 3.99 10.14
N MET A 94 6.03 3.79 10.80
CA MET A 94 5.97 3.32 12.19
C MET A 94 6.51 1.89 12.33
N ALA A 95 6.22 1.01 11.37
CA ALA A 95 6.85 -0.30 11.33
C ALA A 95 8.36 -0.20 11.10
N ALA A 96 8.81 0.66 10.19
CA ALA A 96 10.23 0.86 9.88
C ALA A 96 11.04 1.35 11.10
N THR A 97 10.45 2.15 11.97
CA THR A 97 11.09 2.66 13.20
C THR A 97 10.94 1.72 14.40
N GLY A 98 10.15 0.64 14.28
CA GLY A 98 9.89 -0.30 15.36
C GLY A 98 8.83 0.15 16.38
N GLU A 99 8.10 1.22 16.11
CA GLU A 99 6.97 1.66 16.94
C GLU A 99 5.83 0.64 16.92
N TYR A 100 5.62 -0.01 15.76
CA TYR A 100 4.74 -1.16 15.56
C TYR A 100 5.49 -2.29 14.85
N VAL A 101 5.04 -3.52 15.08
CA VAL A 101 5.61 -4.67 14.37
C VAL A 101 5.17 -4.70 12.92
N MET A 102 3.93 -4.31 12.64
CA MET A 102 3.35 -4.33 11.30
C MET A 102 2.63 -3.02 10.97
N GLY A 103 2.83 -2.57 9.73
CA GLY A 103 2.07 -1.47 9.16
C GLY A 103 1.45 -1.86 7.84
N ILE A 104 0.12 -1.78 7.72
CA ILE A 104 -0.56 -1.88 6.43
C ILE A 104 -0.36 -0.56 5.69
N SER A 105 0.20 -0.60 4.48
CA SER A 105 0.58 0.58 3.73
C SER A 105 0.63 0.24 2.24
N PHE A 106 1.42 0.95 1.46
CA PHE A 106 1.59 0.70 0.03
C PHE A 106 3.06 0.43 -0.34
N GLU A 107 3.25 -0.31 -1.41
CA GLU A 107 4.52 -0.91 -1.81
C GLU A 107 5.63 0.12 -2.04
N TYR A 108 5.31 1.27 -2.65
CA TYR A 108 6.28 2.35 -2.88
C TYR A 108 6.92 2.83 -1.57
N ARG A 109 6.11 3.02 -0.52
CA ARG A 109 6.61 3.45 0.79
C ARG A 109 7.44 2.37 1.44
N GLY A 110 6.98 1.14 1.39
CA GLY A 110 7.70 -0.01 1.91
C GLY A 110 9.04 -0.19 1.22
N ASN A 111 9.06 -0.16 -0.10
CA ASN A 111 10.29 -0.27 -0.88
C ASN A 111 11.28 0.85 -0.57
N THR A 112 10.81 2.09 -0.48
CA THR A 112 11.65 3.25 -0.16
C THR A 112 12.25 3.14 1.25
N ASN A 113 11.48 2.71 2.25
CA ASN A 113 11.98 2.54 3.61
C ASN A 113 13.01 1.41 3.69
N LYS A 114 12.75 0.28 3.04
CA LYS A 114 13.68 -0.85 2.99
C LYS A 114 14.98 -0.50 2.28
N ASP A 115 14.91 0.22 1.18
CA ASP A 115 16.10 0.68 0.43
C ASP A 115 16.99 1.63 1.25
N LYS A 116 16.39 2.38 2.17
CA LYS A 116 17.09 3.23 3.15
C LYS A 116 17.64 2.45 4.35
N GLY A 117 17.51 1.13 4.37
CA GLY A 117 18.07 0.27 5.41
C GLY A 117 17.11 -0.02 6.58
N ALA A 118 15.82 0.30 6.48
CA ALA A 118 14.87 -0.09 7.53
C ALA A 118 14.77 -1.62 7.63
N PRO A 119 14.71 -2.19 8.87
CA PRO A 119 14.65 -3.64 9.09
C PRO A 119 13.25 -4.18 8.86
N ILE A 120 12.71 -3.96 7.67
CA ILE A 120 11.36 -4.40 7.31
C ILE A 120 11.40 -5.35 6.12
N ASP A 121 10.47 -6.31 6.13
CA ASP A 121 10.08 -7.08 4.97
C ASP A 121 8.77 -6.55 4.41
N LEU A 122 8.63 -6.61 3.08
CA LEU A 122 7.38 -6.33 2.39
C LEU A 122 6.64 -7.65 2.21
N VAL A 123 5.47 -7.77 2.83
CA VAL A 123 4.61 -8.93 2.68
C VAL A 123 3.50 -8.60 1.70
N PHE A 124 3.42 -9.41 0.66
CA PHE A 124 2.37 -9.36 -0.37
C PHE A 124 1.38 -10.49 -0.07
N PRO A 125 0.22 -10.21 0.52
CA PRO A 125 -0.73 -11.23 0.93
C PRO A 125 -1.17 -12.14 -0.22
N SER A 126 -1.26 -13.44 0.09
CA SER A 126 -1.51 -14.50 -0.90
C SER A 126 -2.90 -14.43 -1.54
N GLU A 127 -3.87 -13.84 -0.87
CA GLU A 127 -5.24 -13.68 -1.39
C GLU A 127 -5.34 -12.61 -2.48
N GLY A 128 -4.38 -11.74 -2.56
CA GLY A 128 -4.33 -10.61 -3.49
C GLY A 128 -4.23 -9.27 -2.78
N LEU A 129 -4.04 -8.23 -3.55
CA LEU A 129 -3.83 -6.87 -3.04
C LEU A 129 -4.93 -5.93 -3.52
N GLY A 130 -5.34 -5.01 -2.65
CA GLY A 130 -5.99 -3.79 -3.09
C GLY A 130 -5.00 -2.93 -3.85
N TRP A 131 -5.45 -2.30 -4.93
CA TRP A 131 -4.60 -1.42 -5.71
C TRP A 131 -5.41 -0.28 -6.35
N ASP A 132 -4.72 0.79 -6.65
CA ASP A 132 -5.30 1.92 -7.38
C ASP A 132 -4.25 2.54 -8.29
N VAL A 133 -4.73 3.33 -9.25
CA VAL A 133 -3.87 4.08 -10.18
C VAL A 133 -3.76 5.52 -9.70
N GLU A 134 -2.57 5.92 -9.34
CA GLU A 134 -2.26 7.32 -9.05
C GLU A 134 -2.46 8.16 -10.30
N SER A 135 -3.38 9.11 -10.22
CA SER A 135 -3.83 9.88 -11.37
C SER A 135 -3.78 11.38 -11.10
N PHE A 136 -3.61 12.13 -12.16
CA PHE A 136 -3.75 13.58 -12.17
C PHE A 136 -4.83 14.00 -13.16
N ALA A 137 -5.43 15.16 -12.92
CA ALA A 137 -6.45 15.72 -13.80
C ALA A 137 -6.29 17.24 -13.90
N ILE A 138 -6.76 17.80 -15.01
CA ILE A 138 -6.79 19.24 -15.20
C ILE A 138 -8.07 19.78 -14.54
N HIS A 139 -7.92 20.76 -13.65
CA HIS A 139 -9.03 21.40 -12.99
C HIS A 139 -9.94 22.12 -13.99
N LYS A 140 -11.25 21.85 -13.94
CA LYS A 140 -12.24 22.56 -14.77
C LYS A 140 -12.21 24.04 -14.42
N GLY A 141 -12.09 24.90 -15.45
CA GLY A 141 -12.05 26.33 -15.27
C GLY A 141 -10.69 26.91 -14.88
N THR A 142 -9.62 26.13 -14.97
CA THR A 142 -8.26 26.67 -14.79
C THR A 142 -7.98 27.82 -15.74
N LYS A 143 -7.32 28.88 -15.24
CA LYS A 143 -6.87 30.01 -16.08
C LYS A 143 -5.60 29.72 -16.86
N ASN A 144 -4.91 28.59 -16.56
CA ASN A 144 -3.64 28.19 -17.14
C ASN A 144 -3.79 26.87 -17.93
N LEU A 145 -4.81 26.78 -18.79
CA LEU A 145 -5.17 25.51 -19.45
C LEU A 145 -4.04 24.94 -20.32
N ASP A 146 -3.35 25.79 -21.10
CA ASP A 146 -2.28 25.33 -21.99
C ASP A 146 -1.07 24.81 -21.21
N ALA A 147 -0.68 25.49 -20.15
CA ALA A 147 0.37 25.03 -19.27
C ALA A 147 -0.02 23.72 -18.55
N ALA A 148 -1.28 23.58 -18.12
CA ALA A 148 -1.79 22.37 -17.50
C ALA A 148 -1.80 21.18 -18.45
N LYS A 149 -2.15 21.40 -19.73
CA LYS A 149 -2.06 20.37 -20.79
C LYS A 149 -0.61 19.95 -21.04
N THR A 150 0.29 20.91 -21.19
CA THR A 150 1.73 20.63 -21.39
C THR A 150 2.31 19.80 -20.24
N LEU A 151 1.96 20.14 -18.99
CA LEU A 151 2.39 19.36 -17.83
C LEU A 151 1.77 17.96 -17.83
N ALA A 152 0.49 17.82 -18.17
CA ALA A 152 -0.19 16.53 -18.23
C ALA A 152 0.41 15.61 -19.31
N ASP A 153 0.72 16.16 -20.48
CA ASP A 153 1.36 15.44 -21.58
C ASP A 153 2.76 14.97 -21.18
N TRP A 154 3.57 15.84 -20.59
CA TRP A 154 4.90 15.46 -20.09
C TRP A 154 4.79 14.42 -18.96
N ALA A 155 3.88 14.59 -17.99
CA ALA A 155 3.72 13.66 -16.89
C ALA A 155 3.26 12.25 -17.30
N SER A 156 2.78 12.10 -18.55
CA SER A 156 2.41 10.82 -19.16
C SER A 156 3.47 10.30 -20.15
N SER A 157 4.57 11.01 -20.35
CA SER A 157 5.62 10.67 -21.32
C SER A 157 6.53 9.55 -20.81
N ASP A 158 7.25 8.90 -21.73
CA ASP A 158 8.26 7.90 -21.40
C ASP A 158 9.38 8.47 -20.52
N GLU A 159 9.74 9.74 -20.72
CA GLU A 159 10.71 10.44 -19.88
C GLU A 159 10.24 10.53 -18.43
N ALA A 160 8.99 10.94 -18.22
CA ALA A 160 8.40 10.99 -16.87
C ALA A 160 8.31 9.59 -16.25
N MET A 161 7.90 8.57 -17.04
CA MET A 161 7.86 7.18 -16.56
C MET A 161 9.24 6.68 -16.12
N ALA A 162 10.30 7.03 -16.86
CA ALA A 162 11.67 6.69 -16.46
C ALA A 162 12.08 7.32 -15.12
N LEU A 163 11.65 8.57 -14.87
CA LEU A 163 11.87 9.25 -13.60
C LEU A 163 11.08 8.62 -12.44
N TYR A 164 9.82 8.28 -12.68
CA TYR A 164 8.99 7.58 -11.67
C TYR A 164 9.59 6.22 -11.31
N GLY A 165 9.96 5.42 -12.33
CA GLY A 165 10.61 4.13 -12.11
C GLY A 165 11.94 4.22 -11.37
N LYS A 166 12.77 5.25 -11.66
CA LYS A 166 14.01 5.53 -10.94
C LYS A 166 13.77 5.84 -9.45
N ASN A 167 12.61 6.39 -9.12
CA ASN A 167 12.19 6.66 -7.74
C ASN A 167 11.34 5.53 -7.13
N CYS A 168 11.50 4.30 -7.64
CA CYS A 168 10.84 3.10 -7.10
C CYS A 168 9.32 3.01 -7.30
N ALA A 169 8.75 3.77 -8.23
CA ALA A 169 7.33 3.66 -8.55
C ALA A 169 7.06 2.50 -9.54
N LEU A 170 5.93 1.82 -9.36
CA LEU A 170 5.37 0.93 -10.38
C LEU A 170 4.65 1.80 -11.41
N THR A 171 5.26 1.96 -12.58
CA THR A 171 4.74 2.85 -13.62
C THR A 171 3.50 2.26 -14.29
N SER A 172 2.55 3.12 -14.65
CA SER A 172 1.29 2.70 -15.29
C SER A 172 1.42 2.41 -16.80
N VAL A 173 2.55 2.69 -17.43
CA VAL A 173 2.81 2.43 -18.83
C VAL A 173 3.59 1.13 -19.01
N ARG A 174 3.05 0.21 -19.81
CA ARG A 174 3.69 -1.09 -20.07
C ARG A 174 5.13 -0.94 -20.58
N GLY A 175 6.03 -1.76 -20.08
CA GLY A 175 7.43 -1.79 -20.48
C GLY A 175 8.31 -0.67 -19.92
N THR A 176 7.74 0.26 -19.14
CA THR A 176 8.48 1.37 -18.51
C THR A 176 8.79 1.13 -17.03
N THR A 177 8.18 0.12 -16.41
CA THR A 177 8.46 -0.26 -15.02
C THR A 177 9.89 -0.73 -14.91
N SER A 178 10.69 -0.01 -14.16
CA SER A 178 12.03 -0.46 -13.77
C SER A 178 11.92 -1.61 -12.77
N LYS A 179 12.99 -2.42 -12.66
CA LYS A 179 13.07 -3.46 -11.63
C LYS A 179 13.06 -2.80 -10.25
N VAL A 180 11.90 -2.78 -9.62
CA VAL A 180 11.78 -2.28 -8.25
C VAL A 180 12.30 -3.37 -7.31
N LYS A 181 13.33 -3.04 -6.54
CA LYS A 181 14.24 -3.98 -5.88
C LYS A 181 13.57 -5.01 -4.96
N TYR A 182 12.50 -4.64 -4.28
CA TYR A 182 11.86 -5.48 -3.27
C TYR A 182 10.43 -5.89 -3.62
N ILE A 183 10.01 -5.62 -4.84
CA ILE A 183 8.69 -5.99 -5.32
C ILE A 183 8.83 -7.22 -6.21
N PRO A 184 8.09 -8.31 -5.96
CA PRO A 184 8.12 -9.49 -6.81
C PRO A 184 7.75 -9.14 -8.27
N THR A 185 8.48 -9.68 -9.23
CA THR A 185 8.30 -9.37 -10.66
C THR A 185 6.89 -9.63 -11.16
N LYS A 186 6.22 -10.66 -10.63
CA LYS A 186 4.83 -10.98 -10.96
C LYS A 186 3.82 -9.85 -10.69
N TYR A 187 4.14 -8.90 -9.83
CA TYR A 187 3.30 -7.72 -9.55
C TYR A 187 3.58 -6.52 -10.48
N GLY A 188 4.59 -6.60 -11.31
CA GLY A 188 4.90 -5.61 -12.35
C GLY A 188 4.56 -6.07 -13.77
N GLU A 189 4.04 -7.27 -13.92
CA GLU A 189 3.60 -7.85 -15.21
C GLU A 189 2.09 -7.69 -15.34
N TRP A 190 1.66 -6.57 -15.92
CA TRP A 190 0.24 -6.25 -16.19
C TRP A 190 -0.11 -6.50 -17.65
#